data_03a27561bb4e6b8b3bf39842b1c5afef
#
_entry.id   03a27561bb4e6b8b3bf39842b1c5afef
#
_cell.length_a   1.000
_cell.length_b   1.000
_cell.length_c   1.000
_cell.angle_alpha   90.00
_cell.angle_beta   90.00
_cell.angle_gamma   90.00
#
_symmetry.space_group_name_H-M   'P 1'
#
loop_
_entity.id
_entity.type
_entity.pdbx_description
1 polymer ?
#
loop_
_entity_poly.entity_id
_entity_poly.type
_entity_poly.pdbx_seq_one_letter_code
_entity_poly.pdbx_strand_id
1 'polypeptide(L)'
;MKKLFLIVLISMANFLFAGNDPYIKITVAKDGSGDFTSIQKAINSIRDLGPAEALVFIKSGIYNEKVVIPSSKHKITLEGENKDNTIITNNDFSGKLDSFNEKMTTFNSYTFLVMGDDIKVSNLTIQNSSCNEGQAVSLHVEGDRFVIKNSNILGCQDTIYSATNHSRQYFENCYIEGTTDFIFGQATVVFKNCIIKSLADSYITAAATEADRQYGFVFFDCKLIAKEGITKVYLGRPWRSYAKTVFINTEMGKHIVPEGWNPWKGDKMFPDKEKTAYYGEFGSKGEGGNISKRVSWSHQLTKKDLKNYTLEKIFNDWDPNMSNK
;
A
#
# COMPACT_ATOMS: atom_id res chain seq x y z
N MET A 1 -76.43 25.42 28.01
CA MET A 1 -75.31 25.49 27.02
C MET A 1 -74.02 24.98 27.72
N LYS A 2 -73.67 23.70 27.53
CA LYS A 2 -72.46 23.10 28.09
C LYS A 2 -71.37 23.15 27.01
N LYS A 3 -70.28 23.88 27.23
CA LYS A 3 -69.12 23.90 26.36
C LYS A 3 -68.23 22.69 26.63
N LEU A 4 -68.09 21.83 25.67
CA LEU A 4 -67.23 20.66 25.68
C LEU A 4 -65.81 21.13 25.30
N PHE A 5 -64.86 21.06 26.22
CA PHE A 5 -63.44 21.29 25.92
C PHE A 5 -62.81 20.00 25.45
N LEU A 6 -62.40 19.96 24.19
CA LEU A 6 -61.66 18.84 23.63
C LEU A 6 -60.18 19.05 23.89
N ILE A 7 -59.60 18.27 24.78
CA ILE A 7 -58.16 18.23 25.07
C ILE A 7 -57.53 17.28 24.06
N VAL A 8 -56.79 17.84 23.09
CA VAL A 8 -55.96 17.07 22.16
C VAL A 8 -54.64 16.82 22.86
N LEU A 9 -54.42 15.60 23.31
CA LEU A 9 -53.11 15.11 23.78
C LEU A 9 -52.24 14.85 22.54
N ILE A 10 -51.25 15.73 22.27
CA ILE A 10 -50.19 15.50 21.31
C ILE A 10 -49.15 14.64 22.04
N SER A 11 -49.15 13.33 21.74
CA SER A 11 -48.08 12.44 22.13
C SER A 11 -46.84 12.73 21.30
N MET A 12 -45.88 13.46 21.88
CA MET A 12 -44.52 13.56 21.32
C MET A 12 -43.82 12.21 21.52
N ALA A 13 -43.84 11.38 20.47
CA ALA A 13 -42.97 10.23 20.41
C ALA A 13 -41.53 10.75 20.21
N ASN A 14 -40.75 10.78 21.30
CA ASN A 14 -39.31 10.94 21.24
C ASN A 14 -38.72 9.71 20.54
N PHE A 15 -38.48 9.80 19.25
CA PHE A 15 -37.55 8.89 18.57
C PHE A 15 -36.16 9.19 19.08
N LEU A 16 -35.74 8.45 20.10
CA LEU A 16 -34.32 8.27 20.41
C LEU A 16 -33.68 7.57 19.22
N PHE A 17 -33.06 8.34 18.31
CA PHE A 17 -32.09 7.78 17.41
C PHE A 17 -30.89 7.35 18.27
N ALA A 18 -30.88 6.10 18.67
CA ALA A 18 -29.64 5.45 19.09
C ALA A 18 -28.73 5.47 17.88
N GLY A 19 -27.71 6.33 17.91
CA GLY A 19 -26.71 6.43 16.85
C GLY A 19 -25.78 5.21 16.89
N ASN A 20 -26.23 4.11 16.34
CA ASN A 20 -25.31 3.11 15.80
C ASN A 20 -25.06 3.56 14.37
N ASP A 21 -23.85 4.03 14.07
CA ASP A 21 -23.43 4.20 12.68
C ASP A 21 -23.72 2.89 11.95
N PRO A 22 -24.48 2.91 10.84
CA PRO A 22 -24.89 1.70 10.18
C PRO A 22 -23.66 0.97 9.67
N TYR A 23 -23.43 -0.26 10.14
CA TYR A 23 -22.37 -1.14 9.66
C TYR A 23 -22.90 -1.95 8.49
N ILE A 24 -22.23 -1.85 7.34
CA ILE A 24 -22.60 -2.58 6.11
C ILE A 24 -21.71 -3.81 5.98
N LYS A 25 -22.31 -5.00 5.89
CA LYS A 25 -21.59 -6.24 5.57
C LYS A 25 -22.03 -6.78 4.23
N ILE A 26 -21.08 -6.98 3.32
CA ILE A 26 -21.27 -7.50 1.95
C ILE A 26 -20.37 -8.72 1.77
N THR A 27 -20.91 -9.80 1.22
CA THR A 27 -20.15 -11.00 0.88
C THR A 27 -19.99 -11.12 -0.62
N VAL A 28 -18.75 -11.31 -1.07
CA VAL A 28 -18.42 -11.59 -2.49
C VAL A 28 -18.02 -13.05 -2.61
N ALA A 29 -18.66 -13.79 -3.52
CA ALA A 29 -18.36 -15.18 -3.80
C ALA A 29 -18.54 -15.52 -5.28
N LYS A 30 -17.50 -16.10 -5.89
CA LYS A 30 -17.51 -16.46 -7.33
C LYS A 30 -18.57 -17.48 -7.69
N ASP A 31 -18.94 -18.35 -6.75
CA ASP A 31 -19.95 -19.41 -6.94
C ASP A 31 -21.40 -18.92 -6.81
N GLY A 32 -21.60 -17.62 -6.57
CA GLY A 32 -22.92 -17.02 -6.40
C GLY A 32 -23.53 -17.18 -5.01
N SER A 33 -22.81 -17.72 -4.04
CA SER A 33 -23.28 -17.90 -2.65
C SER A 33 -23.17 -16.62 -1.80
N GLY A 34 -22.66 -15.53 -2.36
CA GLY A 34 -22.59 -14.21 -1.72
C GLY A 34 -23.58 -13.22 -2.31
N ASP A 35 -23.55 -11.99 -1.83
CA ASP A 35 -24.37 -10.88 -2.32
C ASP A 35 -23.94 -10.46 -3.72
N PHE A 36 -22.65 -10.62 -4.05
CA PHE A 36 -22.06 -10.31 -5.35
C PHE A 36 -21.07 -11.40 -5.79
N THR A 37 -20.88 -11.54 -7.10
CA THR A 37 -19.85 -12.38 -7.71
C THR A 37 -18.60 -11.60 -8.14
N SER A 38 -18.63 -10.26 -8.06
CA SER A 38 -17.58 -9.32 -8.44
C SER A 38 -17.28 -8.36 -7.30
N ILE A 39 -15.98 -8.18 -7.01
CA ILE A 39 -15.50 -7.25 -5.98
C ILE A 39 -15.86 -5.81 -6.37
N GLN A 40 -15.64 -5.44 -7.64
CA GLN A 40 -15.97 -4.09 -8.12
C GLN A 40 -17.45 -3.77 -7.97
N LYS A 41 -18.35 -4.74 -8.25
CA LYS A 41 -19.80 -4.53 -8.08
C LYS A 41 -20.16 -4.34 -6.60
N ALA A 42 -19.55 -5.09 -5.70
CA ALA A 42 -19.72 -4.93 -4.26
C ALA A 42 -19.30 -3.53 -3.79
N ILE A 43 -18.11 -3.05 -4.20
CA ILE A 43 -17.63 -1.69 -3.89
C ILE A 43 -18.59 -0.64 -4.45
N ASN A 44 -19.07 -0.80 -5.69
CA ASN A 44 -19.98 0.15 -6.33
C ASN A 44 -21.33 0.25 -5.61
N SER A 45 -21.79 -0.81 -4.93
CA SER A 45 -23.05 -0.81 -4.17
C SER A 45 -23.00 0.00 -2.88
N ILE A 46 -21.79 0.26 -2.34
CA ILE A 46 -21.59 1.09 -1.14
C ILE A 46 -21.87 2.55 -1.51
N ARG A 47 -22.65 3.24 -0.67
CA ARG A 47 -23.00 4.65 -0.89
C ARG A 47 -21.75 5.55 -0.88
N ASP A 48 -21.67 6.47 -1.84
CA ASP A 48 -20.64 7.51 -1.87
C ASP A 48 -20.79 8.47 -0.70
N LEU A 49 -19.67 8.84 -0.08
CA LEU A 49 -19.60 9.76 1.07
C LEU A 49 -20.56 9.38 2.20
N GLY A 50 -20.90 8.09 2.30
CA GLY A 50 -21.77 7.57 3.34
C GLY A 50 -21.08 7.55 4.72
N PRO A 51 -21.81 7.74 5.83
CA PRO A 51 -21.23 7.71 7.18
C PRO A 51 -20.85 6.29 7.64
N ALA A 52 -21.44 5.27 7.04
CA ALA A 52 -21.29 3.88 7.44
C ALA A 52 -19.91 3.31 7.18
N GLU A 53 -19.41 2.51 8.12
CA GLU A 53 -18.31 1.60 7.83
C GLU A 53 -18.81 0.38 7.04
N ALA A 54 -18.03 -0.08 6.05
CA ALA A 54 -18.39 -1.24 5.24
C ALA A 54 -17.32 -2.33 5.33
N LEU A 55 -17.77 -3.57 5.53
CA LEU A 55 -16.96 -4.78 5.36
C LEU A 55 -17.37 -5.49 4.10
N VAL A 56 -16.44 -5.63 3.16
CA VAL A 56 -16.55 -6.50 1.99
C VAL A 56 -15.76 -7.77 2.27
N PHE A 57 -16.44 -8.83 2.66
CA PHE A 57 -15.86 -10.15 2.87
C PHE A 57 -15.80 -10.90 1.54
N ILE A 58 -14.60 -11.35 1.18
CA ILE A 58 -14.34 -11.96 -0.13
C ILE A 58 -13.98 -13.42 0.08
N LYS A 59 -14.86 -14.34 -0.36
CA LYS A 59 -14.59 -15.77 -0.31
C LYS A 59 -13.45 -16.17 -1.24
N SER A 60 -12.84 -17.30 -0.95
CA SER A 60 -11.76 -17.89 -1.75
C SER A 60 -12.17 -18.02 -3.23
N GLY A 61 -11.28 -17.63 -4.12
CA GLY A 61 -11.49 -17.62 -5.56
C GLY A 61 -10.50 -16.71 -6.27
N ILE A 62 -10.37 -16.90 -7.60
CA ILE A 62 -9.55 -16.04 -8.45
C ILE A 62 -10.46 -15.02 -9.11
N TYR A 63 -10.30 -13.76 -8.76
CA TYR A 63 -11.05 -12.61 -9.25
C TYR A 63 -10.20 -11.87 -10.29
N ASN A 64 -10.46 -12.20 -11.58
CA ASN A 64 -9.83 -11.50 -12.70
C ASN A 64 -10.54 -10.16 -12.89
N GLU A 65 -10.17 -9.18 -12.09
CA GLU A 65 -10.82 -7.87 -12.05
C GLU A 65 -9.77 -6.77 -11.89
N LYS A 66 -10.00 -5.65 -12.53
CA LYS A 66 -9.35 -4.38 -12.24
C LYS A 66 -10.21 -3.65 -11.22
N VAL A 67 -9.76 -3.59 -9.98
CA VAL A 67 -10.57 -3.09 -8.87
C VAL A 67 -10.19 -1.64 -8.55
N VAL A 68 -11.20 -0.79 -8.37
CA VAL A 68 -11.04 0.62 -8.02
C VAL A 68 -11.91 0.98 -6.82
N ILE A 69 -11.31 1.56 -5.78
CA ILE A 69 -12.03 2.28 -4.72
C ILE A 69 -11.85 3.77 -5.00
N PRO A 70 -12.87 4.47 -5.54
CA PRO A 70 -12.78 5.89 -5.86
C PRO A 70 -12.73 6.77 -4.60
N SER A 71 -12.26 8.00 -4.74
CA SER A 71 -12.13 8.96 -3.64
C SER A 71 -13.45 9.32 -2.94
N SER A 72 -14.59 9.07 -3.59
CA SER A 72 -15.92 9.23 -2.97
C SER A 72 -16.26 8.14 -1.96
N LYS A 73 -15.45 7.07 -1.86
CA LYS A 73 -15.68 5.94 -0.95
C LYS A 73 -14.60 5.89 0.12
N HIS A 74 -15.01 5.82 1.37
CA HIS A 74 -14.11 5.77 2.53
C HIS A 74 -14.60 4.76 3.57
N LYS A 75 -13.78 4.47 4.58
CA LYS A 75 -14.09 3.55 5.68
C LYS A 75 -14.52 2.16 5.21
N ILE A 76 -13.84 1.62 4.18
CA ILE A 76 -14.12 0.28 3.65
C ILE A 76 -13.00 -0.66 4.09
N THR A 77 -13.42 -1.82 4.63
CA THR A 77 -12.55 -2.95 4.88
C THR A 77 -12.80 -4.03 3.83
N LEU A 78 -11.76 -4.43 3.09
CA LEU A 78 -11.78 -5.63 2.26
C LEU A 78 -11.08 -6.75 3.02
N GLU A 79 -11.78 -7.83 3.29
CA GLU A 79 -11.23 -8.99 3.99
C GLU A 79 -11.39 -10.26 3.15
N GLY A 80 -10.27 -10.85 2.75
CA GLY A 80 -10.26 -12.15 2.11
C GLY A 80 -10.46 -13.29 3.12
N GLU A 81 -11.10 -14.35 2.70
CA GLU A 81 -11.27 -15.56 3.51
C GLU A 81 -9.91 -16.23 3.82
N ASN A 82 -9.00 -16.22 2.86
CA ASN A 82 -7.65 -16.78 3.00
C ASN A 82 -6.72 -16.10 1.98
N LYS A 83 -5.58 -15.58 2.44
CA LYS A 83 -4.65 -14.83 1.59
C LYS A 83 -4.11 -15.61 0.38
N ASP A 84 -3.96 -16.92 0.50
CA ASP A 84 -3.36 -17.74 -0.56
C ASP A 84 -4.40 -18.20 -1.60
N ASN A 85 -5.68 -18.13 -1.26
CA ASN A 85 -6.79 -18.59 -2.10
C ASN A 85 -7.77 -17.48 -2.51
N THR A 86 -7.70 -16.29 -1.90
CA THR A 86 -8.49 -15.13 -2.30
C THR A 86 -7.61 -14.20 -3.12
N ILE A 87 -7.69 -14.29 -4.45
CA ILE A 87 -6.73 -13.65 -5.36
C ILE A 87 -7.43 -12.66 -6.27
N ILE A 88 -7.04 -11.39 -6.18
CA ILE A 88 -7.41 -10.35 -7.15
C ILE A 88 -6.26 -10.26 -8.16
N THR A 89 -6.54 -10.47 -9.44
CA THR A 89 -5.48 -10.49 -10.47
C THR A 89 -5.90 -9.79 -11.75
N ASN A 90 -4.93 -9.16 -12.40
CA ASN A 90 -5.04 -8.56 -13.73
C ASN A 90 -3.69 -8.70 -14.46
N ASN A 91 -3.64 -8.35 -15.74
CA ASN A 91 -2.43 -8.43 -16.56
C ASN A 91 -2.19 -7.17 -17.41
N ASP A 92 -2.59 -6.02 -16.93
CA ASP A 92 -2.31 -4.75 -17.60
C ASP A 92 -0.86 -4.31 -17.37
N PHE A 93 -0.24 -3.71 -18.38
CA PHE A 93 1.13 -3.20 -18.32
C PHE A 93 1.31 -1.94 -19.18
N SER A 94 2.30 -1.15 -18.88
CA SER A 94 2.66 0.04 -19.64
C SER A 94 3.04 -0.31 -21.07
N GLY A 95 2.30 0.24 -22.03
CA GLY A 95 2.43 -0.05 -23.46
C GLY A 95 1.38 -1.00 -24.03
N LYS A 96 0.61 -1.73 -23.20
CA LYS A 96 -0.57 -2.51 -23.62
C LYS A 96 -1.64 -1.56 -24.15
N LEU A 97 -2.33 -1.95 -25.22
CA LEU A 97 -3.46 -1.18 -25.74
C LEU A 97 -4.69 -1.44 -24.87
N ASP A 98 -5.39 -0.38 -24.52
CA ASP A 98 -6.69 -0.45 -23.85
C ASP A 98 -7.86 -0.64 -24.83
N SER A 99 -9.10 -0.61 -24.34
CA SER A 99 -10.31 -0.78 -25.15
C SER A 99 -10.56 0.36 -26.16
N PHE A 100 -9.87 1.49 -26.03
CA PHE A 100 -9.90 2.63 -26.94
C PHE A 100 -8.73 2.63 -27.92
N ASN A 101 -7.89 1.56 -27.92
CA ASN A 101 -6.66 1.44 -28.72
C ASN A 101 -5.57 2.46 -28.33
N GLU A 102 -5.63 2.97 -27.09
CA GLU A 102 -4.65 3.86 -26.50
C GLU A 102 -3.62 3.07 -25.67
N LYS A 103 -2.37 3.50 -25.69
CA LYS A 103 -1.32 2.85 -24.89
C LYS A 103 -1.50 3.16 -23.40
N MET A 104 -1.61 2.12 -22.61
CA MET A 104 -1.53 2.24 -21.15
C MET A 104 -0.17 2.79 -20.70
N THR A 105 -0.18 3.45 -19.57
CA THR A 105 1.01 3.91 -18.83
C THR A 105 1.19 3.06 -17.58
N THR A 106 2.30 3.23 -16.88
CA THR A 106 2.49 2.64 -15.54
C THR A 106 1.31 2.93 -14.62
N PHE A 107 0.82 4.17 -14.64
CA PHE A 107 -0.15 4.66 -13.66
C PHE A 107 -1.58 4.14 -13.86
N ASN A 108 -1.91 3.62 -15.03
CA ASN A 108 -3.21 2.99 -15.28
C ASN A 108 -3.12 1.48 -15.54
N SER A 109 -1.95 0.86 -15.28
CA SER A 109 -1.74 -0.59 -15.39
C SER A 109 -2.13 -1.40 -14.14
N TYR A 110 -2.61 -0.74 -13.10
CA TYR A 110 -2.90 -1.35 -11.80
C TYR A 110 -3.92 -2.49 -11.86
N THR A 111 -3.75 -3.44 -10.94
CA THR A 111 -4.79 -4.42 -10.62
C THR A 111 -5.78 -3.84 -9.60
N PHE A 112 -5.26 -3.20 -8.53
CA PHE A 112 -6.08 -2.59 -7.50
C PHE A 112 -5.65 -1.13 -7.26
N LEU A 113 -6.57 -0.18 -7.49
CA LEU A 113 -6.41 1.24 -7.21
C LEU A 113 -7.25 1.66 -6.01
N VAL A 114 -6.63 2.33 -5.05
CA VAL A 114 -7.27 2.87 -3.86
C VAL A 114 -7.08 4.38 -3.84
N MET A 115 -8.15 5.13 -4.12
CA MET A 115 -8.18 6.60 -4.03
C MET A 115 -8.93 7.09 -2.78
N GLY A 116 -9.74 6.22 -2.16
CA GLY A 116 -10.49 6.54 -0.95
C GLY A 116 -9.63 6.51 0.31
N ASP A 117 -10.00 7.32 1.28
CA ASP A 117 -9.37 7.36 2.60
C ASP A 117 -9.91 6.30 3.55
N ASP A 118 -9.15 5.97 4.61
CA ASP A 118 -9.55 5.01 5.65
C ASP A 118 -9.89 3.61 5.10
N ILE A 119 -9.11 3.14 4.13
CA ILE A 119 -9.30 1.83 3.52
C ILE A 119 -8.41 0.80 4.22
N LYS A 120 -9.01 -0.33 4.60
CA LYS A 120 -8.31 -1.46 5.20
C LYS A 120 -8.42 -2.69 4.29
N VAL A 121 -7.33 -3.43 4.16
CA VAL A 121 -7.24 -4.66 3.36
C VAL A 121 -6.58 -5.74 4.20
N SER A 122 -7.12 -6.95 4.18
CA SER A 122 -6.50 -8.08 4.87
C SER A 122 -6.79 -9.44 4.23
N ASN A 123 -5.90 -10.40 4.49
CA ASN A 123 -6.08 -11.81 4.17
C ASN A 123 -6.36 -12.12 2.69
N LEU A 124 -5.76 -11.38 1.75
CA LEU A 124 -5.92 -11.63 0.31
C LEU A 124 -4.61 -11.42 -0.47
N THR A 125 -4.59 -11.89 -1.69
CA THR A 125 -3.52 -11.67 -2.65
C THR A 125 -3.95 -10.65 -3.70
N ILE A 126 -3.11 -9.63 -3.93
CA ILE A 126 -3.22 -8.69 -5.05
C ILE A 126 -2.07 -8.99 -6.00
N GLN A 127 -2.39 -9.32 -7.25
CA GLN A 127 -1.39 -9.73 -8.24
C GLN A 127 -1.57 -8.98 -9.55
N ASN A 128 -0.47 -8.51 -10.11
CA ASN A 128 -0.39 -8.25 -11.54
C ASN A 128 0.47 -9.34 -12.18
N SER A 129 -0.11 -10.11 -13.09
CA SER A 129 0.54 -11.28 -13.68
C SER A 129 1.43 -10.96 -14.87
N SER A 130 1.50 -9.69 -15.33
CA SER A 130 2.40 -9.26 -16.38
C SER A 130 3.83 -9.14 -15.86
N CYS A 131 4.70 -9.95 -16.45
CA CYS A 131 6.13 -9.91 -16.20
C CYS A 131 6.88 -9.83 -17.54
N ASN A 132 7.87 -8.97 -17.63
CA ASN A 132 8.74 -8.77 -18.81
C ASN A 132 8.09 -8.02 -20.00
N GLU A 133 6.84 -7.60 -19.91
CA GLU A 133 6.19 -6.78 -20.95
C GLU A 133 6.38 -5.27 -20.73
N GLY A 134 6.49 -4.84 -19.48
CA GLY A 134 6.63 -3.43 -19.09
C GLY A 134 6.38 -3.24 -17.60
N GLN A 135 6.27 -1.98 -17.17
CA GLN A 135 5.84 -1.65 -15.81
C GLN A 135 4.39 -2.12 -15.60
N ALA A 136 4.12 -2.80 -14.49
CA ALA A 136 2.84 -3.46 -14.23
C ALA A 136 2.49 -3.42 -12.74
N VAL A 137 1.66 -2.45 -12.37
CA VAL A 137 1.32 -2.18 -10.97
C VAL A 137 0.31 -3.21 -10.45
N SER A 138 0.60 -3.84 -9.34
CA SER A 138 -0.38 -4.68 -8.62
C SER A 138 -1.27 -3.82 -7.74
N LEU A 139 -0.66 -3.00 -6.88
CA LEU A 139 -1.36 -2.14 -5.92
C LEU A 139 -0.95 -0.68 -6.11
N HIS A 140 -1.93 0.18 -6.39
CA HIS A 140 -1.77 1.62 -6.51
C HIS A 140 -2.59 2.30 -5.41
N VAL A 141 -1.96 3.06 -4.53
CA VAL A 141 -2.62 3.73 -3.41
C VAL A 141 -2.39 5.23 -3.47
N GLU A 142 -3.47 5.99 -3.54
CA GLU A 142 -3.51 7.46 -3.51
C GLU A 142 -4.13 7.99 -2.21
N GLY A 143 -5.11 7.25 -1.64
CA GLY A 143 -5.86 7.63 -0.46
C GLY A 143 -5.00 7.68 0.81
N ASP A 144 -5.39 8.52 1.76
CA ASP A 144 -4.76 8.63 3.07
C ASP A 144 -5.25 7.56 4.04
N ARG A 145 -4.44 7.19 5.03
CA ARG A 145 -4.74 6.21 6.08
C ARG A 145 -5.10 4.82 5.54
N PHE A 146 -4.31 4.38 4.55
CA PHE A 146 -4.44 3.03 4.00
C PHE A 146 -3.71 2.01 4.88
N VAL A 147 -4.39 0.89 5.18
CA VAL A 147 -3.82 -0.23 5.95
C VAL A 147 -3.95 -1.52 5.15
N ILE A 148 -2.86 -2.28 5.02
CA ILE A 148 -2.91 -3.64 4.51
C ILE A 148 -2.14 -4.58 5.42
N LYS A 149 -2.79 -5.70 5.82
CA LYS A 149 -2.22 -6.69 6.75
C LYS A 149 -2.38 -8.12 6.23
N ASN A 150 -1.44 -8.99 6.59
CA ASN A 150 -1.52 -10.44 6.34
C ASN A 150 -1.85 -10.79 4.88
N SER A 151 -1.28 -10.06 3.91
CA SER A 151 -1.64 -10.14 2.49
C SER A 151 -0.41 -10.37 1.63
N ASN A 152 -0.62 -10.88 0.42
CA ASN A 152 0.44 -11.02 -0.57
C ASN A 152 0.26 -9.96 -1.67
N ILE A 153 1.33 -9.27 -2.04
CA ILE A 153 1.37 -8.32 -3.15
C ILE A 153 2.42 -8.81 -4.15
N LEU A 154 1.94 -9.35 -5.26
CA LEU A 154 2.75 -10.07 -6.23
C LEU A 154 2.81 -9.33 -7.56
N GLY A 155 4.02 -9.13 -8.08
CA GLY A 155 4.21 -8.48 -9.37
C GLY A 155 5.65 -8.60 -9.87
N CYS A 156 6.00 -7.76 -10.83
CA CYS A 156 7.34 -7.71 -11.40
C CYS A 156 7.90 -6.28 -11.30
N GLN A 157 8.08 -5.55 -12.39
CA GLN A 157 8.50 -4.15 -12.32
C GLN A 157 7.35 -3.26 -11.85
N ASP A 158 7.62 -2.37 -10.89
CA ASP A 158 6.67 -1.38 -10.36
C ASP A 158 5.46 -1.99 -9.63
N THR A 159 5.65 -3.03 -8.82
CA THR A 159 4.57 -3.79 -8.15
C THR A 159 3.67 -2.93 -7.27
N ILE A 160 4.24 -2.06 -6.41
CA ILE A 160 3.50 -1.17 -5.49
C ILE A 160 3.80 0.28 -5.85
N TYR A 161 2.77 1.02 -6.26
CA TYR A 161 2.80 2.46 -6.41
C TYR A 161 2.13 3.14 -5.22
N SER A 162 2.96 3.64 -4.29
CA SER A 162 2.54 4.44 -3.14
C SER A 162 2.51 5.91 -3.53
N ALA A 163 1.39 6.32 -4.14
CA ALA A 163 1.23 7.61 -4.78
C ALA A 163 0.87 8.71 -3.78
N THR A 164 0.98 9.95 -4.24
CA THR A 164 0.63 11.22 -3.56
C THR A 164 1.45 11.52 -2.30
N ASN A 165 1.85 12.76 -2.13
CA ASN A 165 2.74 13.19 -1.06
C ASN A 165 2.05 13.31 0.31
N HIS A 166 0.72 13.36 0.36
CA HIS A 166 -0.06 13.44 1.60
C HIS A 166 -0.60 12.08 2.08
N SER A 167 -0.48 11.04 1.29
CA SER A 167 -0.92 9.68 1.64
C SER A 167 -0.01 9.05 2.70
N ARG A 168 -0.63 8.49 3.73
CA ARG A 168 0.00 7.68 4.77
C ARG A 168 -0.48 6.25 4.64
N GLN A 169 0.46 5.31 4.58
CA GLN A 169 0.17 3.91 4.26
C GLN A 169 0.90 2.99 5.22
N TYR A 170 0.24 1.93 5.68
CA TYR A 170 0.77 0.97 6.63
C TYR A 170 0.61 -0.47 6.12
N PHE A 171 1.73 -1.16 5.95
CA PHE A 171 1.82 -2.55 5.54
C PHE A 171 2.34 -3.38 6.72
N GLU A 172 1.62 -4.41 7.13
CA GLU A 172 2.04 -5.27 8.25
C GLU A 172 1.88 -6.74 7.92
N ASN A 173 2.93 -7.55 8.20
CA ASN A 173 2.95 -9.00 7.97
C ASN A 173 2.63 -9.37 6.51
N CYS A 174 3.04 -8.54 5.55
CA CYS A 174 2.80 -8.78 4.13
C CYS A 174 3.98 -9.50 3.47
N TYR A 175 3.67 -10.29 2.44
CA TYR A 175 4.63 -10.80 1.50
C TYR A 175 4.57 -9.97 0.23
N ILE A 176 5.71 -9.41 -0.18
CA ILE A 176 5.81 -8.48 -1.32
C ILE A 176 6.91 -8.99 -2.24
N GLU A 177 6.63 -9.14 -3.53
CA GLU A 177 7.65 -9.53 -4.49
C GLU A 177 7.62 -8.69 -5.77
N GLY A 178 8.79 -8.56 -6.39
CA GLY A 178 8.94 -7.84 -7.65
C GLY A 178 10.36 -7.89 -8.22
N THR A 179 10.57 -7.24 -9.34
CA THR A 179 11.87 -7.20 -10.05
C THR A 179 12.59 -5.88 -9.88
N THR A 180 12.09 -4.81 -10.50
CA THR A 180 12.73 -3.48 -10.57
C THR A 180 11.82 -2.45 -9.97
N ASP A 181 12.37 -1.60 -9.06
CA ASP A 181 11.65 -0.46 -8.46
C ASP A 181 10.27 -0.86 -7.92
N PHE A 182 10.17 -2.09 -7.40
CA PHE A 182 8.87 -2.71 -7.15
C PHE A 182 8.12 -2.15 -5.93
N ILE A 183 8.75 -1.21 -5.21
CA ILE A 183 8.12 -0.34 -4.21
C ILE A 183 8.50 1.09 -4.55
N PHE A 184 7.58 1.88 -5.12
CA PHE A 184 7.90 3.21 -5.60
C PHE A 184 6.80 4.23 -5.28
N GLY A 185 7.13 5.53 -5.34
CA GLY A 185 6.18 6.61 -5.16
C GLY A 185 6.58 7.66 -4.13
N GLN A 186 5.62 8.55 -3.78
CA GLN A 186 5.82 9.77 -3.01
C GLN A 186 5.35 9.67 -1.56
N ALA A 187 4.47 8.71 -1.24
CA ALA A 187 3.78 8.60 0.03
C ALA A 187 4.71 8.38 1.24
N THR A 188 4.20 8.68 2.43
CA THR A 188 4.80 8.21 3.68
C THR A 188 4.30 6.80 3.97
N VAL A 189 5.18 5.81 3.91
CA VAL A 189 4.81 4.39 4.05
C VAL A 189 5.62 3.71 5.13
N VAL A 190 4.95 2.96 5.99
CA VAL A 190 5.59 2.04 6.92
C VAL A 190 5.35 0.60 6.50
N PHE A 191 6.43 -0.16 6.35
CA PHE A 191 6.41 -1.61 6.20
C PHE A 191 6.91 -2.24 7.50
N LYS A 192 6.09 -3.06 8.15
CA LYS A 192 6.43 -3.71 9.42
C LYS A 192 6.29 -5.22 9.32
N ASN A 193 7.33 -5.96 9.75
CA ASN A 193 7.36 -7.41 9.71
C ASN A 193 7.06 -8.01 8.32
N CYS A 194 7.40 -7.32 7.24
CA CYS A 194 7.14 -7.78 5.89
C CYS A 194 8.29 -8.64 5.36
N ILE A 195 7.95 -9.64 4.53
CA ILE A 195 8.91 -10.38 3.72
C ILE A 195 8.92 -9.75 2.33
N ILE A 196 10.08 -9.28 1.91
CA ILE A 196 10.27 -8.58 0.63
C ILE A 196 11.21 -9.41 -0.22
N LYS A 197 10.72 -9.91 -1.37
CA LYS A 197 11.46 -10.83 -2.23
C LYS A 197 11.80 -10.21 -3.57
N SER A 198 13.08 -10.17 -3.87
CA SER A 198 13.60 -9.75 -5.18
C SER A 198 13.60 -10.91 -6.16
N LEU A 199 13.01 -10.71 -7.33
CA LEU A 199 12.91 -11.69 -8.40
C LEU A 199 13.95 -11.48 -9.51
N ALA A 200 14.69 -10.36 -9.51
CA ALA A 200 15.75 -10.03 -10.45
C ALA A 200 16.87 -9.24 -9.78
N ASP A 201 18.04 -9.22 -10.41
CA ASP A 201 19.15 -8.33 -10.06
C ASP A 201 18.79 -6.88 -10.42
N SER A 202 18.32 -6.10 -9.45
CA SER A 202 17.80 -4.75 -9.68
C SER A 202 17.66 -3.95 -8.38
N TYR A 203 16.56 -3.22 -8.19
CA TYR A 203 16.32 -2.28 -7.08
C TYR A 203 15.01 -2.60 -6.37
N ILE A 204 15.01 -2.58 -5.02
CA ILE A 204 13.79 -2.79 -4.22
C ILE A 204 12.93 -1.53 -4.27
N THR A 205 13.52 -0.37 -3.89
CA THR A 205 12.75 0.88 -3.75
C THR A 205 13.16 1.94 -4.76
N ALA A 206 12.17 2.73 -5.21
CA ALA A 206 12.34 3.96 -5.97
C ALA A 206 11.48 5.08 -5.38
N ALA A 207 11.92 5.63 -4.25
CA ALA A 207 11.19 6.68 -3.57
C ALA A 207 11.24 8.01 -4.34
N ALA A 208 10.16 8.78 -4.24
CA ALA A 208 10.02 10.11 -4.84
C ALA A 208 9.51 11.13 -3.81
N THR A 209 9.87 10.96 -2.56
CA THR A 209 9.47 11.84 -1.46
C THR A 209 9.75 13.30 -1.80
N GLU A 210 8.83 14.20 -1.50
CA GLU A 210 8.99 15.63 -1.71
C GLU A 210 9.82 16.30 -0.61
N ALA A 211 10.35 17.49 -0.89
CA ALA A 211 11.29 18.19 0.00
C ALA A 211 10.68 18.53 1.38
N ASP A 212 9.39 18.83 1.42
CA ASP A 212 8.66 19.23 2.63
C ASP A 212 8.22 18.03 3.50
N ARG A 213 8.38 16.79 3.01
CA ARG A 213 8.02 15.59 3.76
C ARG A 213 9.18 15.12 4.63
N GLN A 214 8.89 14.88 5.90
CA GLN A 214 9.88 14.36 6.86
C GLN A 214 10.22 12.90 6.61
N TYR A 215 9.22 12.08 6.23
CA TYR A 215 9.35 10.66 6.02
C TYR A 215 8.90 10.25 4.60
N GLY A 216 9.58 9.25 4.05
CA GLY A 216 9.17 8.51 2.86
C GLY A 216 8.88 7.05 3.23
N PHE A 217 9.67 6.11 2.72
CA PHE A 217 9.52 4.69 3.02
C PHE A 217 10.31 4.30 4.27
N VAL A 218 9.65 3.68 5.24
CA VAL A 218 10.29 3.21 6.49
C VAL A 218 9.97 1.73 6.69
N PHE A 219 11.02 0.92 6.78
CA PHE A 219 10.91 -0.53 6.97
C PHE A 219 11.35 -0.88 8.39
N PHE A 220 10.46 -1.55 9.14
CA PHE A 220 10.73 -2.05 10.48
C PHE A 220 10.69 -3.57 10.52
N ASP A 221 11.73 -4.19 11.06
CA ASP A 221 11.78 -5.62 11.35
C ASP A 221 11.44 -6.50 10.13
N CYS A 222 11.76 -6.01 8.93
CA CYS A 222 11.48 -6.69 7.67
C CYS A 222 12.56 -7.73 7.34
N LYS A 223 12.24 -8.63 6.41
CA LYS A 223 13.17 -9.62 5.88
C LYS A 223 13.29 -9.49 4.37
N LEU A 224 14.52 -9.23 3.87
CA LEU A 224 14.82 -9.16 2.44
C LEU A 224 15.38 -10.50 1.98
N ILE A 225 14.68 -11.15 1.06
CA ILE A 225 15.06 -12.42 0.45
C ILE A 225 15.09 -12.28 -1.08
N ALA A 226 15.60 -13.29 -1.77
CA ALA A 226 15.61 -13.30 -3.22
C ALA A 226 15.24 -14.67 -3.80
N LYS A 227 14.83 -14.66 -5.06
CA LYS A 227 14.74 -15.87 -5.87
C LYS A 227 16.14 -16.48 -6.03
N GLU A 228 16.22 -17.79 -6.16
CA GLU A 228 17.48 -18.47 -6.43
C GLU A 228 18.20 -17.89 -7.66
N GLY A 229 19.50 -17.73 -7.57
CA GLY A 229 20.33 -17.12 -8.62
C GLY A 229 20.42 -15.61 -8.61
N ILE A 230 19.61 -14.89 -7.82
CA ILE A 230 19.67 -13.44 -7.70
C ILE A 230 20.73 -13.04 -6.66
N THR A 231 21.66 -12.16 -7.05
CA THR A 231 22.85 -11.83 -6.26
C THR A 231 23.23 -10.36 -6.21
N LYS A 232 22.57 -9.48 -7.01
CA LYS A 232 22.96 -8.07 -7.19
C LYS A 232 21.75 -7.13 -7.04
N VAL A 233 21.24 -7.03 -5.81
CA VAL A 233 20.07 -6.20 -5.52
C VAL A 233 20.48 -5.00 -4.68
N TYR A 234 20.08 -3.81 -5.09
CA TYR A 234 20.18 -2.58 -4.31
C TYR A 234 18.95 -2.41 -3.41
N LEU A 235 19.12 -1.85 -2.22
CA LEU A 235 18.03 -1.46 -1.32
C LEU A 235 17.10 -0.42 -1.96
N GLY A 236 17.68 0.41 -2.84
CA GLY A 236 16.92 1.36 -3.62
C GLY A 236 17.76 2.36 -4.39
N ARG A 237 17.03 3.19 -5.14
CA ARG A 237 17.56 4.32 -5.89
C ARG A 237 16.58 5.49 -5.86
N PRO A 238 17.02 6.77 -5.88
CA PRO A 238 16.14 7.92 -5.79
C PRO A 238 15.42 8.17 -7.13
N TRP A 239 14.11 8.02 -7.17
CA TRP A 239 13.33 8.43 -8.35
C TRP A 239 13.26 9.95 -8.47
N ARG A 240 13.20 10.67 -7.32
CA ARG A 240 13.25 12.16 -7.29
C ARG A 240 14.29 12.64 -6.27
N SER A 241 14.61 13.91 -6.33
CA SER A 241 15.74 14.52 -5.62
C SER A 241 15.72 14.38 -4.10
N TYR A 242 14.54 14.38 -3.46
CA TYR A 242 14.40 14.31 -2.00
C TYR A 242 13.92 12.95 -1.51
N ALA A 243 14.13 11.92 -2.31
CA ALA A 243 13.75 10.54 -1.99
C ALA A 243 14.23 10.13 -0.59
N LYS A 244 13.35 9.51 0.21
CA LYS A 244 13.68 9.06 1.56
C LYS A 244 13.30 7.60 1.73
N THR A 245 14.27 6.77 2.15
CA THR A 245 14.05 5.35 2.47
C THR A 245 14.91 4.96 3.66
N VAL A 246 14.34 4.32 4.67
CA VAL A 246 15.05 3.91 5.88
C VAL A 246 14.70 2.46 6.22
N PHE A 247 15.73 1.64 6.49
CA PHE A 247 15.58 0.28 6.98
C PHE A 247 16.04 0.20 8.45
N ILE A 248 15.19 -0.31 9.33
CA ILE A 248 15.44 -0.46 10.76
C ILE A 248 15.27 -1.93 11.15
N ASN A 249 16.29 -2.51 11.79
CA ASN A 249 16.34 -3.91 12.25
C ASN A 249 16.03 -4.95 11.16
N THR A 250 16.32 -4.65 9.90
CA THR A 250 15.96 -5.50 8.77
C THR A 250 16.98 -6.62 8.59
N GLU A 251 16.51 -7.85 8.41
CA GLU A 251 17.32 -9.01 8.01
C GLU A 251 17.52 -8.99 6.50
N MET A 252 18.75 -8.93 6.03
CA MET A 252 19.12 -8.79 4.62
C MET A 252 19.92 -9.99 4.14
N GLY A 253 19.40 -10.70 3.14
CA GLY A 253 20.07 -11.82 2.51
C GLY A 253 21.31 -11.38 1.70
N LYS A 254 22.17 -12.35 1.37
CA LYS A 254 23.44 -12.15 0.63
C LYS A 254 23.30 -11.49 -0.76
N HIS A 255 22.07 -11.43 -1.29
CA HIS A 255 21.80 -10.80 -2.59
C HIS A 255 21.90 -9.27 -2.55
N ILE A 256 21.86 -8.65 -1.36
CA ILE A 256 22.03 -7.18 -1.22
C ILE A 256 23.50 -6.83 -1.46
N VAL A 257 23.74 -5.96 -2.45
CA VAL A 257 25.09 -5.51 -2.79
C VAL A 257 25.75 -4.72 -1.65
N PRO A 258 27.08 -4.78 -1.51
CA PRO A 258 27.79 -4.06 -0.45
C PRO A 258 27.56 -2.55 -0.42
N GLU A 259 27.40 -1.93 -1.58
CA GLU A 259 27.10 -0.49 -1.74
C GLU A 259 25.75 -0.10 -1.15
N GLY A 260 24.81 -1.03 -1.09
CA GLY A 260 23.44 -0.89 -0.59
C GLY A 260 22.53 -0.05 -1.49
N TRP A 261 22.96 1.11 -1.95
CA TRP A 261 22.16 2.09 -2.65
C TRP A 261 22.77 2.50 -3.99
N ASN A 262 21.93 2.83 -4.96
CA ASN A 262 22.34 3.29 -6.27
C ASN A 262 21.94 4.76 -6.46
N PRO A 263 22.85 5.64 -6.93
CA PRO A 263 22.56 7.08 -7.08
C PRO A 263 21.68 7.43 -8.28
N TRP A 264 21.35 6.44 -9.13
CA TRP A 264 20.62 6.66 -10.40
C TRP A 264 21.27 7.71 -11.29
N LYS A 265 22.54 7.52 -11.60
CA LYS A 265 23.28 8.42 -12.48
C LYS A 265 22.72 8.44 -13.90
N GLY A 266 22.86 9.59 -14.58
CA GLY A 266 22.44 9.75 -15.96
C GLY A 266 20.98 10.22 -16.16
N ASP A 267 20.22 10.41 -15.08
CA ASP A 267 18.93 11.08 -15.16
C ASP A 267 19.13 12.59 -15.39
N LYS A 268 18.89 13.02 -16.63
CA LYS A 268 19.09 14.44 -17.03
C LYS A 268 18.07 15.39 -16.42
N MET A 269 16.88 14.89 -16.07
CA MET A 269 15.81 15.71 -15.49
C MET A 269 16.05 15.98 -14.01
N PHE A 270 16.61 15.01 -13.29
CA PHE A 270 16.94 15.12 -11.86
C PHE A 270 18.39 14.64 -11.63
N PRO A 271 19.39 15.48 -11.97
CA PRO A 271 20.79 15.13 -11.74
C PRO A 271 21.15 15.15 -10.27
N ASP A 272 22.20 14.40 -9.90
CA ASP A 272 22.80 14.44 -8.56
C ASP A 272 21.84 14.18 -7.40
N LYS A 273 20.86 13.33 -7.58
CA LYS A 273 19.81 13.02 -6.58
C LYS A 273 20.39 12.53 -5.25
N GLU A 274 21.52 11.85 -5.27
CA GLU A 274 22.25 11.39 -4.09
C GLU A 274 22.66 12.52 -3.14
N LYS A 275 22.77 13.76 -3.62
CA LYS A 275 23.13 14.92 -2.78
C LYS A 275 21.99 15.38 -1.87
N THR A 276 20.74 15.04 -2.22
CA THR A 276 19.53 15.48 -1.50
C THR A 276 18.68 14.33 -0.99
N ALA A 277 18.88 13.11 -1.49
CA ALA A 277 18.21 11.92 -1.00
C ALA A 277 18.66 11.58 0.43
N TYR A 278 17.74 11.07 1.24
CA TYR A 278 18.02 10.59 2.59
C TYR A 278 17.77 9.09 2.69
N TYR A 279 18.85 8.31 2.59
CA TYR A 279 18.79 6.85 2.66
C TYR A 279 19.53 6.38 3.90
N GLY A 280 18.84 5.63 4.77
CA GLY A 280 19.36 5.29 6.09
C GLY A 280 19.15 3.84 6.51
N GLU A 281 20.02 3.38 7.40
CA GLU A 281 19.96 2.05 7.99
C GLU A 281 20.25 2.11 9.50
N PHE A 282 19.57 1.23 10.27
CA PHE A 282 19.90 0.94 11.65
C PHE A 282 19.68 -0.52 11.98
N GLY A 283 20.69 -1.17 12.59
CA GLY A 283 20.51 -2.55 13.06
C GLY A 283 20.28 -3.57 11.96
N SER A 284 20.75 -3.29 10.72
CA SER A 284 20.72 -4.25 9.61
C SER A 284 21.45 -5.53 9.99
N LYS A 285 20.86 -6.70 9.65
CA LYS A 285 21.34 -8.04 10.02
C LYS A 285 21.50 -8.92 8.78
N GLY A 286 22.12 -10.08 8.95
CA GLY A 286 22.37 -11.05 7.87
C GLY A 286 23.55 -10.65 6.99
N GLU A 287 23.83 -11.48 5.97
CA GLU A 287 25.02 -11.29 5.11
C GLU A 287 24.97 -9.99 4.31
N GLY A 288 23.79 -9.60 3.81
CA GLY A 288 23.57 -8.31 3.12
C GLY A 288 23.50 -7.10 4.04
N GLY A 289 23.43 -7.30 5.36
CA GLY A 289 23.38 -6.26 6.38
C GLY A 289 24.74 -5.69 6.79
N ASN A 290 25.85 -6.11 6.15
CA ASN A 290 27.16 -5.55 6.40
C ASN A 290 27.29 -4.16 5.79
N ILE A 291 27.30 -3.14 6.65
CA ILE A 291 27.30 -1.73 6.26
C ILE A 291 28.67 -1.14 5.91
N SER A 292 29.77 -1.90 6.06
CA SER A 292 31.14 -1.38 5.95
C SER A 292 31.51 -0.80 4.58
N LYS A 293 30.79 -1.20 3.53
CA LYS A 293 31.01 -0.76 2.14
C LYS A 293 29.80 0.01 1.57
N ARG A 294 28.87 0.47 2.41
CA ARG A 294 27.76 1.31 1.95
C ARG A 294 28.29 2.59 1.31
N VAL A 295 27.56 3.10 0.34
CA VAL A 295 27.90 4.39 -0.29
C VAL A 295 28.01 5.50 0.76
N SER A 296 28.96 6.41 0.58
CA SER A 296 29.27 7.46 1.55
C SER A 296 28.15 8.48 1.78
N TRP A 297 27.20 8.59 0.85
CA TRP A 297 26.07 9.49 0.96
C TRP A 297 24.84 8.86 1.67
N SER A 298 24.89 7.59 2.05
CA SER A 298 23.88 6.97 2.92
C SER A 298 24.19 7.20 4.39
N HIS A 299 23.17 7.09 5.23
CA HIS A 299 23.24 7.42 6.66
C HIS A 299 23.18 6.16 7.52
N GLN A 300 24.11 6.05 8.48
CA GLN A 300 24.01 5.07 9.53
C GLN A 300 23.36 5.74 10.75
N LEU A 301 22.11 5.36 11.02
CA LEU A 301 21.33 5.93 12.11
C LEU A 301 21.87 5.48 13.48
N THR A 302 21.72 6.34 14.47
CA THR A 302 22.09 6.08 15.88
C THR A 302 20.84 5.76 16.70
N LYS A 303 21.02 5.24 17.93
CA LYS A 303 19.92 5.07 18.90
C LYS A 303 19.16 6.39 19.19
N LYS A 304 19.84 7.53 19.06
CA LYS A 304 19.22 8.86 19.24
C LYS A 304 18.25 9.15 18.10
N ASP A 305 18.62 8.80 16.87
CA ASP A 305 17.80 9.04 15.68
C ASP A 305 16.53 8.20 15.69
N LEU A 306 16.57 6.99 16.28
CA LEU A 306 15.39 6.11 16.39
C LEU A 306 14.22 6.73 17.16
N LYS A 307 14.47 7.72 18.02
CA LYS A 307 13.39 8.45 18.72
C LYS A 307 12.45 9.19 17.76
N ASN A 308 12.90 9.42 16.52
CA ASN A 308 12.10 10.04 15.47
C ASN A 308 11.36 9.00 14.59
N TYR A 309 11.69 7.72 14.72
CA TYR A 309 11.09 6.64 13.96
C TYR A 309 10.13 5.79 14.81
N THR A 310 9.04 6.39 15.24
CA THR A 310 7.91 5.71 15.89
C THR A 310 6.67 5.92 15.02
N LEU A 311 5.66 5.04 15.08
CA LEU A 311 4.42 5.21 14.30
C LEU A 311 3.78 6.57 14.58
N GLU A 312 3.74 6.99 15.85
CA GLU A 312 3.25 8.31 16.28
C GLU A 312 3.98 9.47 15.58
N LYS A 313 5.31 9.40 15.47
CA LYS A 313 6.10 10.45 14.79
C LYS A 313 5.93 10.42 13.28
N ILE A 314 5.87 9.24 12.69
CA ILE A 314 5.76 9.07 11.23
C ILE A 314 4.37 9.45 10.74
N PHE A 315 3.32 9.06 11.45
CA PHE A 315 1.94 9.22 11.03
C PHE A 315 1.18 10.36 11.74
N ASN A 316 1.83 10.99 12.75
CA ASN A 316 1.28 12.10 13.52
C ASN A 316 -0.04 11.72 14.21
N ASP A 317 -1.17 12.25 13.75
CA ASP A 317 -2.52 12.08 14.31
C ASP A 317 -3.19 10.74 13.97
N TRP A 318 -2.53 9.85 13.24
CA TRP A 318 -3.09 8.57 12.82
C TRP A 318 -2.33 7.37 13.40
N ASP A 319 -3.07 6.48 14.08
CA ASP A 319 -2.57 5.17 14.50
C ASP A 319 -3.21 4.05 13.66
N PRO A 320 -2.44 3.35 12.81
CA PRO A 320 -2.95 2.29 11.94
C PRO A 320 -3.42 1.04 12.69
N ASN A 321 -3.16 0.94 14.00
CA ASN A 321 -3.58 -0.18 14.85
C ASN A 321 -4.88 0.11 15.60
N MET A 322 -5.34 1.36 15.63
CA MET A 322 -6.65 1.65 16.20
C MET A 322 -7.76 1.09 15.31
N SER A 323 -8.64 0.28 15.89
CA SER A 323 -9.97 0.08 15.33
C SER A 323 -10.71 1.42 15.40
N ASN A 324 -11.31 1.86 14.31
CA ASN A 324 -12.24 2.99 14.38
C ASN A 324 -13.26 2.67 15.48
N LYS A 325 -13.25 3.49 16.55
CA LYS A 325 -14.21 3.35 17.67
C LYS A 325 -15.54 3.92 17.27
#